data_041abfcae7146a414995b2d40faa7e42
#
_entry.id   041abfcae7146a414995b2d40faa7e42
#
_cell.length_a   1.000
_cell.length_b   1.000
_cell.length_c   1.000
_cell.angle_alpha   90.00
_cell.angle_beta   90.00
_cell.angle_gamma   90.00
#
_symmetry.space_group_name_H-M   'P 1'
#
loop_
_entity.id
_entity.type
_entity.pdbx_description
1 polymer ?
#
loop_
_entity_poly.entity_id
_entity_poly.type
_entity_poly.pdbx_seq_one_letter_code
_entity_poly.pdbx_strand_id
1 'polypeptide(L)'
;MKARRSCRAFTSEIPPREMIERICEAGTWAPTGHGKQSPLIVAITRKELRDRLSAMNGRIWNELKVQRGEKPTEGFDPFYGAPVVLLVLADRRVPTYLYDGCAVITNLANAAHAVGLASCWIHRAKEEFDSEEGKKILKELGIEGDYEGIDHLVVGYPAKTIPSPLPRKTDYIRWVE
;
A
#
# COMPACT_ATOMS: atom_id res chain seq x y z
N MET A 1 -14.95 -7.66 6.67
CA MET A 1 -14.13 -8.15 5.54
C MET A 1 -14.89 -8.19 4.22
N LYS A 2 -16.08 -8.83 4.11
CA LYS A 2 -16.83 -8.94 2.82
C LYS A 2 -17.23 -7.59 2.21
N ALA A 3 -17.44 -6.55 3.01
CA ALA A 3 -17.81 -5.20 2.55
C ALA A 3 -16.63 -4.32 2.12
N ARG A 4 -15.38 -4.64 2.52
CA ARG A 4 -14.19 -3.87 2.14
C ARG A 4 -13.98 -3.88 0.63
N ARG A 5 -13.69 -2.72 0.04
CA ARG A 5 -13.42 -2.52 -1.40
C ARG A 5 -12.22 -1.60 -1.58
N SER A 6 -11.57 -1.71 -2.74
CA SER A 6 -10.56 -0.74 -3.17
C SER A 6 -11.26 0.56 -3.58
N CYS A 7 -10.96 1.64 -2.87
CA CYS A 7 -11.42 2.99 -3.17
C CYS A 7 -10.40 3.68 -4.07
N ARG A 8 -10.88 4.39 -5.10
CA ARG A 8 -10.02 5.10 -6.08
C ARG A 8 -10.46 6.56 -6.26
N ALA A 9 -11.06 7.14 -5.22
CA ALA A 9 -11.36 8.56 -5.13
C ALA A 9 -11.49 8.93 -3.65
N PHE A 10 -10.65 9.84 -3.17
CA PHE A 10 -10.59 10.23 -1.78
C PHE A 10 -10.88 11.72 -1.62
N THR A 11 -11.40 12.13 -0.45
CA THR A 11 -11.43 13.52 -0.05
C THR A 11 -10.03 13.98 0.35
N SER A 12 -9.78 15.28 0.42
CA SER A 12 -8.51 15.84 0.91
C SER A 12 -8.40 15.84 2.44
N GLU A 13 -9.46 15.47 3.14
CA GLU A 13 -9.49 15.42 4.59
C GLU A 13 -8.54 14.36 5.14
N ILE A 14 -7.59 14.78 5.98
CA ILE A 14 -6.67 13.86 6.65
C ILE A 14 -7.40 13.26 7.86
N PRO A 15 -7.54 11.93 7.95
CA PRO A 15 -8.11 11.30 9.13
C PRO A 15 -7.32 11.62 10.39
N PRO A 16 -7.96 11.65 11.56
CA PRO A 16 -7.28 11.83 12.84
C PRO A 16 -6.10 10.87 13.03
N ARG A 17 -5.01 11.37 13.59
CA ARG A 17 -3.80 10.57 13.80
C ARG A 17 -4.07 9.27 14.54
N GLU A 18 -4.92 9.29 15.55
CA GLU A 18 -5.32 8.12 16.34
C GLU A 18 -5.94 7.01 15.47
N MET A 19 -6.71 7.37 14.45
CA MET A 19 -7.28 6.38 13.52
C MET A 19 -6.18 5.73 12.69
N ILE A 20 -5.21 6.53 12.23
CA ILE A 20 -4.06 6.03 11.44
C ILE A 20 -3.20 5.11 12.31
N GLU A 21 -2.93 5.49 13.56
CA GLU A 21 -2.18 4.69 14.52
C GLU A 21 -2.85 3.35 14.81
N ARG A 22 -4.17 3.31 15.01
CA ARG A 22 -4.93 2.06 15.18
C ARG A 22 -4.86 1.15 13.95
N ILE A 23 -4.85 1.73 12.75
CA ILE A 23 -4.65 0.96 11.51
C ILE A 23 -3.25 0.37 11.48
N CYS A 24 -2.23 1.17 11.76
CA CYS A 24 -0.83 0.72 11.78
C CYS A 24 -0.61 -0.35 12.86
N GLU A 25 -1.16 -0.18 14.05
CA GLU A 25 -1.12 -1.18 15.12
C GLU A 25 -1.68 -2.52 14.65
N ALA A 26 -2.88 -2.53 14.03
CA ALA A 26 -3.45 -3.75 13.49
C ALA A 26 -2.55 -4.42 12.43
N GLY A 27 -1.80 -3.63 11.66
CA GLY A 27 -0.77 -4.11 10.74
C GLY A 27 0.33 -4.89 11.46
N THR A 28 0.80 -4.41 12.61
CA THR A 28 1.88 -5.05 13.38
C THR A 28 1.50 -6.42 13.94
N TRP A 29 0.21 -6.74 14.02
CA TRP A 29 -0.31 -8.05 14.46
C TRP A 29 -0.44 -9.06 13.32
N ALA A 30 0.02 -8.74 12.12
CA ALA A 30 0.09 -9.74 11.06
C ALA A 30 1.09 -10.85 11.41
N PRO A 31 0.80 -12.11 11.05
CA PRO A 31 1.77 -13.19 11.26
C PRO A 31 3.03 -12.95 10.42
N THR A 32 4.19 -13.29 10.97
CA THR A 32 5.48 -13.23 10.28
C THR A 32 6.23 -14.55 10.45
N GLY A 33 7.03 -14.91 9.45
CA GLY A 33 7.80 -16.15 9.49
C GLY A 33 8.69 -16.24 10.73
N HIS A 34 8.49 -17.27 11.54
CA HIS A 34 9.20 -17.47 12.82
C HIS A 34 9.14 -16.28 13.79
N GLY A 35 8.14 -15.43 13.69
CA GLY A 35 8.02 -14.21 14.51
C GLY A 35 9.13 -13.18 14.27
N LYS A 36 9.76 -13.18 13.10
CA LYS A 36 10.91 -12.32 12.79
C LYS A 36 10.55 -10.85 12.60
N GLN A 37 9.27 -10.52 12.42
CA GLN A 37 8.77 -9.14 12.31
C GLN A 37 9.55 -8.31 11.28
N SER A 38 9.77 -8.88 10.09
CA SER A 38 10.52 -8.24 9.00
C SER A 38 9.90 -6.95 8.46
N PRO A 39 8.55 -6.74 8.49
CA PRO A 39 7.97 -5.53 7.92
C PRO A 39 8.17 -4.29 8.78
N LEU A 40 8.29 -3.14 8.10
CA LEU A 40 8.27 -1.79 8.64
C LEU A 40 7.13 -0.99 7.99
N ILE A 41 6.29 -0.35 8.78
CA ILE A 41 5.19 0.49 8.29
C ILE A 41 5.62 1.96 8.42
N VAL A 42 5.59 2.69 7.30
CA VAL A 42 5.85 4.14 7.27
C VAL A 42 4.55 4.87 6.96
N ALA A 43 3.98 5.56 7.95
CA ALA A 43 2.77 6.35 7.78
C ALA A 43 3.11 7.75 7.29
N ILE A 44 2.63 8.12 6.10
CA ILE A 44 2.97 9.35 5.38
C ILE A 44 1.72 10.20 5.21
N THR A 45 1.68 11.35 5.90
CA THR A 45 0.64 12.40 5.73
C THR A 45 1.21 13.65 5.08
N ARG A 46 2.54 13.81 5.09
CA ARG A 46 3.24 14.96 4.47
C ARG A 46 3.03 14.97 2.97
N LYS A 47 2.35 16.02 2.47
CA LYS A 47 1.91 16.14 1.08
C LYS A 47 3.06 16.01 0.08
N GLU A 48 4.18 16.69 0.32
CA GLU A 48 5.33 16.73 -0.59
C GLU A 48 5.91 15.33 -0.82
N LEU A 49 5.97 14.51 0.23
CA LEU A 49 6.47 13.14 0.11
C LEU A 49 5.46 12.23 -0.59
N ARG A 50 4.16 12.39 -0.31
CA ARG A 50 3.11 11.64 -1.00
C ARG A 50 3.10 11.94 -2.50
N ASP A 51 3.19 13.23 -2.87
CA ASP A 51 3.24 13.66 -4.27
C ASP A 51 4.48 13.11 -4.98
N ARG A 52 5.65 13.12 -4.32
CA ARG A 52 6.90 12.58 -4.85
C ARG A 52 6.77 11.07 -5.11
N LEU A 53 6.26 10.31 -4.15
CA LEU A 53 6.03 8.86 -4.30
C LEU A 53 4.99 8.57 -5.39
N SER A 54 3.88 9.32 -5.43
CA SER A 54 2.88 9.17 -6.50
C SER A 54 3.49 9.41 -7.88
N ALA A 55 4.31 10.46 -8.02
CA ALA A 55 4.99 10.76 -9.29
C ALA A 55 5.96 9.63 -9.71
N MET A 56 6.72 9.07 -8.76
CA MET A 56 7.60 7.92 -9.02
C MET A 56 6.80 6.72 -9.49
N ASN A 57 5.75 6.37 -8.76
CA ASN A 57 4.87 5.24 -9.06
C ASN A 57 4.20 5.40 -10.43
N GLY A 58 3.76 6.63 -10.76
CA GLY A 58 3.16 6.97 -12.05
C GLY A 58 4.13 6.84 -13.23
N ARG A 59 5.40 7.25 -13.04
CA ARG A 59 6.46 7.05 -14.06
C ARG A 59 6.68 5.56 -14.33
N ILE A 60 6.88 4.76 -13.29
CA ILE A 60 7.08 3.31 -13.41
C ILE A 60 5.87 2.65 -14.11
N TRP A 61 4.66 3.07 -13.74
CA TRP A 61 3.45 2.57 -14.41
C TRP A 61 3.45 2.88 -15.92
N ASN A 62 3.80 4.08 -16.32
CA ASN A 62 3.85 4.48 -17.72
C ASN A 62 4.96 3.75 -18.49
N GLU A 63 6.12 3.53 -17.89
CA GLU A 63 7.20 2.71 -18.45
C GLU A 63 6.74 1.27 -18.71
N LEU A 64 6.05 0.65 -17.74
CA LEU A 64 5.48 -0.70 -17.90
C LEU A 64 4.41 -0.75 -19.00
N LYS A 65 3.60 0.30 -19.16
CA LYS A 65 2.64 0.40 -20.27
C LYS A 65 3.34 0.45 -21.61
N VAL A 66 4.36 1.29 -21.75
CA VAL A 66 5.15 1.38 -22.99
C VAL A 66 5.80 0.06 -23.34
N GLN A 67 6.37 -0.66 -22.37
CA GLN A 67 6.93 -2.00 -22.59
C GLN A 67 5.90 -3.03 -23.10
N ARG A 68 4.61 -2.84 -22.77
CA ARG A 68 3.49 -3.66 -23.26
C ARG A 68 2.90 -3.16 -24.58
N GLY A 69 3.47 -2.12 -25.19
CA GLY A 69 2.95 -1.49 -26.40
C GLY A 69 1.72 -0.60 -26.17
N GLU A 70 1.44 -0.23 -24.94
CA GLU A 70 0.34 0.66 -24.56
C GLU A 70 0.80 2.13 -24.51
N LYS A 71 -0.13 3.07 -24.70
CA LYS A 71 0.16 4.49 -24.55
C LYS A 71 0.27 4.88 -23.07
N PRO A 72 1.21 5.76 -22.70
CA PRO A 72 1.26 6.35 -21.36
C PRO A 72 -0.08 7.03 -20.99
N THR A 73 -0.38 7.10 -19.71
CA THR A 73 -1.53 7.84 -19.19
C THR A 73 -1.04 9.14 -18.58
N GLU A 74 -1.28 10.26 -19.26
CA GLU A 74 -0.92 11.58 -18.75
C GLU A 74 -1.74 11.95 -17.53
N GLY A 75 -1.10 12.60 -16.54
CA GLY A 75 -1.75 13.08 -15.33
C GLY A 75 -2.31 12.00 -14.41
N PHE A 76 -1.93 10.74 -14.61
CA PHE A 76 -2.39 9.66 -13.74
C PHE A 76 -1.74 9.74 -12.36
N ASP A 77 -2.57 9.93 -11.33
CA ASP A 77 -2.19 9.79 -9.92
C ASP A 77 -2.52 8.39 -9.41
N PRO A 78 -1.51 7.51 -9.23
CA PRO A 78 -1.73 6.15 -8.69
C PRO A 78 -2.27 6.15 -7.26
N PHE A 79 -2.11 7.24 -6.51
CA PHE A 79 -2.59 7.36 -5.13
C PHE A 79 -3.99 7.96 -5.03
N TYR A 80 -4.60 8.33 -6.18
CA TYR A 80 -6.00 8.80 -6.28
C TYR A 80 -6.32 9.98 -5.35
N GLY A 81 -5.37 10.87 -5.09
CA GLY A 81 -5.54 12.01 -4.19
C GLY A 81 -5.66 11.65 -2.71
N ALA A 82 -5.33 10.43 -2.31
CA ALA A 82 -5.46 9.99 -0.93
C ALA A 82 -4.61 10.82 0.04
N PRO A 83 -5.17 11.25 1.19
CA PRO A 83 -4.47 12.09 2.14
C PRO A 83 -3.43 11.34 3.00
N VAL A 84 -3.46 10.01 3.02
CA VAL A 84 -2.54 9.15 3.77
C VAL A 84 -2.01 8.04 2.89
N VAL A 85 -0.72 7.78 2.99
CA VAL A 85 -0.05 6.62 2.38
C VAL A 85 0.64 5.83 3.48
N LEU A 86 0.31 4.56 3.60
CA LEU A 86 1.02 3.60 4.44
C LEU A 86 1.93 2.80 3.52
N LEU A 87 3.23 3.13 3.53
CA LEU A 87 4.25 2.37 2.83
C LEU A 87 4.66 1.19 3.72
N VAL A 88 4.66 0.01 3.16
CA VAL A 88 5.19 -1.20 3.80
C VAL A 88 6.50 -1.57 3.13
N LEU A 89 7.54 -1.58 3.95
CA LEU A 89 8.87 -2.09 3.62
C LEU A 89 9.07 -3.43 4.35
N ALA A 90 10.00 -4.27 3.90
CA ALA A 90 10.38 -5.45 4.66
C ALA A 90 11.87 -5.78 4.49
N ASP A 91 12.49 -6.28 5.56
CA ASP A 91 13.91 -6.65 5.61
C ASP A 91 14.19 -7.88 4.77
N ARG A 92 14.94 -7.72 3.67
CA ARG A 92 15.29 -8.80 2.72
C ARG A 92 16.09 -9.95 3.33
N ARG A 93 16.72 -9.73 4.48
CA ARG A 93 17.50 -10.76 5.19
C ARG A 93 16.59 -11.84 5.80
N VAL A 94 15.30 -11.58 5.94
CA VAL A 94 14.31 -12.55 6.43
C VAL A 94 13.68 -13.26 5.23
N PRO A 95 13.81 -14.59 5.09
CA PRO A 95 13.34 -15.32 3.88
C PRO A 95 11.87 -15.16 3.55
N THR A 96 11.03 -14.85 4.54
CA THR A 96 9.58 -14.69 4.38
C THR A 96 9.14 -13.23 4.18
N TYR A 97 10.08 -12.30 4.07
CA TYR A 97 9.83 -10.84 4.09
C TYR A 97 8.69 -10.39 3.16
N LEU A 98 8.63 -10.94 1.95
CA LEU A 98 7.60 -10.58 0.97
C LEU A 98 6.20 -11.00 1.44
N TYR A 99 6.08 -12.23 1.95
CA TYR A 99 4.80 -12.74 2.47
C TYR A 99 4.38 -12.01 3.75
N ASP A 100 5.34 -11.75 4.63
CA ASP A 100 5.12 -10.99 5.87
C ASP A 100 4.57 -9.59 5.55
N GLY A 101 5.18 -8.87 4.59
CA GLY A 101 4.72 -7.56 4.16
C GLY A 101 3.33 -7.59 3.51
N CYS A 102 3.01 -8.59 2.70
CA CYS A 102 1.68 -8.78 2.12
C CYS A 102 0.62 -9.04 3.20
N ALA A 103 0.95 -9.81 4.23
CA ALA A 103 0.06 -10.04 5.37
C ALA A 103 -0.22 -8.74 6.14
N VAL A 104 0.82 -7.92 6.38
CA VAL A 104 0.69 -6.59 6.99
C VAL A 104 -0.27 -5.71 6.18
N ILE A 105 -0.08 -5.57 4.86
CA ILE A 105 -0.96 -4.73 4.02
C ILE A 105 -2.41 -5.21 4.07
N THR A 106 -2.62 -6.52 4.11
CA THR A 106 -3.97 -7.11 4.24
C THR A 106 -4.62 -6.71 5.56
N ASN A 107 -3.87 -6.76 6.68
CA ASN A 107 -4.36 -6.33 7.98
C ASN A 107 -4.66 -4.82 8.00
N LEU A 108 -3.75 -4.00 7.48
CA LEU A 108 -3.94 -2.55 7.35
C LEU A 108 -5.23 -2.22 6.57
N ALA A 109 -5.47 -2.89 5.43
CA ALA A 109 -6.64 -2.66 4.61
C ALA A 109 -7.95 -3.03 5.32
N ASN A 110 -7.94 -4.14 6.08
CA ASN A 110 -9.10 -4.57 6.88
C ASN A 110 -9.35 -3.63 8.06
N ALA A 111 -8.29 -3.19 8.74
CA ALA A 111 -8.36 -2.24 9.85
C ALA A 111 -8.88 -0.88 9.38
N ALA A 112 -8.40 -0.36 8.24
CA ALA A 112 -8.91 0.87 7.66
C ALA A 112 -10.43 0.81 7.45
N HIS A 113 -10.92 -0.31 6.90
CA HIS A 113 -12.37 -0.52 6.74
C HIS A 113 -13.10 -0.62 8.08
N ALA A 114 -12.52 -1.26 9.08
CA ALA A 114 -13.13 -1.43 10.41
C ALA A 114 -13.30 -0.09 11.16
N VAL A 115 -12.40 0.87 10.95
CA VAL A 115 -12.51 2.21 11.55
C VAL A 115 -13.28 3.21 10.67
N GLY A 116 -13.95 2.74 9.59
CA GLY A 116 -14.79 3.58 8.73
C GLY A 116 -14.04 4.32 7.62
N LEU A 117 -12.76 4.01 7.39
CA LEU A 117 -11.99 4.57 6.30
C LEU A 117 -12.00 3.66 5.06
N ALA A 118 -11.76 4.26 3.92
CA ALA A 118 -11.54 3.57 2.67
C ALA A 118 -10.04 3.42 2.38
N SER A 119 -9.68 2.40 1.60
CA SER A 119 -8.30 2.17 1.21
C SER A 119 -8.18 1.56 -0.20
N CYS A 120 -6.97 1.68 -0.78
CA CYS A 120 -6.60 0.95 -1.97
C CYS A 120 -5.15 0.47 -1.87
N TRP A 121 -4.92 -0.80 -2.20
CA TRP A 121 -3.57 -1.36 -2.33
C TRP A 121 -2.97 -0.91 -3.65
N ILE A 122 -1.81 -0.27 -3.60
CA ILE A 122 -1.07 0.26 -4.75
C ILE A 122 0.28 -0.46 -4.84
N HIS A 123 0.48 -1.11 -5.96
CA HIS A 123 1.67 -1.88 -6.28
C HIS A 123 2.86 -0.99 -6.69
N ARG A 124 4.05 -1.57 -6.87
CA ARG A 124 5.29 -1.00 -7.42
C ARG A 124 6.22 -0.31 -6.41
N ALA A 125 5.96 -0.44 -5.10
CA ALA A 125 6.92 0.05 -4.12
C ALA A 125 8.31 -0.60 -4.27
N LYS A 126 8.38 -1.84 -4.76
CA LYS A 126 9.67 -2.50 -5.04
C LYS A 126 10.50 -1.69 -6.03
N GLU A 127 9.96 -1.40 -7.18
CA GLU A 127 10.64 -0.66 -8.25
C GLU A 127 10.98 0.77 -7.80
N GLU A 128 10.09 1.38 -6.99
CA GLU A 128 10.35 2.70 -6.42
C GLU A 128 11.60 2.68 -5.53
N PHE A 129 11.66 1.76 -4.56
CA PHE A 129 12.73 1.74 -3.55
C PHE A 129 13.99 0.98 -3.98
N ASP A 130 13.95 0.23 -5.08
CA ASP A 130 15.15 -0.27 -5.76
C ASP A 130 15.86 0.87 -6.56
N SER A 131 15.15 1.96 -6.88
CA SER A 131 15.72 3.12 -7.59
C SER A 131 16.64 3.97 -6.71
N GLU A 132 17.53 4.75 -7.34
CA GLU A 132 18.40 5.70 -6.63
C GLU A 132 17.58 6.80 -5.91
N GLU A 133 16.43 7.19 -6.48
CA GLU A 133 15.54 8.16 -5.85
C GLU A 133 14.89 7.56 -4.59
N GLY A 134 14.43 6.32 -4.65
CA GLY A 134 13.85 5.61 -3.51
C GLY A 134 14.87 5.41 -2.38
N LYS A 135 16.10 5.03 -2.69
CA LYS A 135 17.20 4.91 -1.71
C LYS A 135 17.48 6.24 -1.00
N LYS A 136 17.44 7.36 -1.73
CA LYS A 136 17.57 8.70 -1.13
C LYS A 136 16.42 9.00 -0.18
N ILE A 137 15.19 8.64 -0.54
CA ILE A 137 14.02 8.79 0.35
C ILE A 137 14.21 7.98 1.63
N LEU A 138 14.64 6.71 1.55
CA LEU A 138 14.90 5.91 2.76
C LEU A 138 15.93 6.59 3.67
N LYS A 139 17.01 7.10 3.09
CA LYS A 139 18.03 7.84 3.85
C LYS A 139 17.47 9.12 4.48
N GLU A 140 16.67 9.90 3.74
CA GLU A 140 15.99 11.11 4.24
C GLU A 140 15.04 10.81 5.41
N LEU A 141 14.45 9.61 5.44
CA LEU A 141 13.58 9.12 6.51
C LEU A 141 14.34 8.45 7.66
N GLY A 142 15.66 8.35 7.59
CA GLY A 142 16.48 7.67 8.61
C GLY A 142 16.26 6.16 8.66
N ILE A 143 15.80 5.56 7.56
CA ILE A 143 15.57 4.12 7.47
C ILE A 143 16.85 3.47 6.93
N GLU A 144 17.55 2.77 7.83
CA GLU A 144 18.78 2.06 7.55
C GLU A 144 18.52 0.55 7.50
N GLY A 145 19.23 -0.15 6.62
CA GLY A 145 19.13 -1.61 6.47
C GLY A 145 18.80 -2.02 5.03
N ASP A 146 18.65 -3.33 4.82
CA ASP A 146 18.35 -3.91 3.51
C ASP A 146 16.83 -4.12 3.38
N TYR A 147 16.11 -3.00 3.17
CA TYR A 147 14.67 -3.01 3.01
C TYR A 147 14.25 -3.01 1.54
N GLU A 148 13.30 -3.89 1.22
CA GLU A 148 12.54 -3.84 -0.04
C GLU A 148 11.19 -3.12 0.17
N GLY A 149 10.79 -2.31 -0.80
CA GLY A 149 9.41 -1.82 -0.85
C GLY A 149 8.47 -2.99 -1.16
N ILE A 150 7.52 -3.28 -0.28
CA ILE A 150 6.52 -4.29 -0.54
C ILE A 150 5.41 -3.68 -1.38
N ASP A 151 4.66 -2.74 -0.82
CA ASP A 151 3.65 -1.97 -1.55
C ASP A 151 3.16 -0.79 -0.69
N HIS A 152 2.24 0.00 -1.25
CA HIS A 152 1.56 1.06 -0.53
C HIS A 152 0.10 0.68 -0.25
N LEU A 153 -0.43 1.12 0.88
CA LEU A 153 -1.86 1.23 1.12
C LEU A 153 -2.23 2.71 1.22
N VAL A 154 -2.98 3.22 0.26
CA VAL A 154 -3.54 4.57 0.37
C VAL A 154 -4.82 4.54 1.17
N VAL A 155 -5.02 5.54 2.06
CA VAL A 155 -6.10 5.57 3.05
C VAL A 155 -6.71 6.97 3.13
N GLY A 156 -8.02 7.04 3.32
CA GLY A 156 -8.76 8.28 3.51
C GLY A 156 -10.27 8.08 3.50
N TYR A 157 -11.01 9.18 3.53
CA TYR A 157 -12.46 9.17 3.36
C TYR A 157 -12.83 9.05 1.88
N PRO A 158 -13.79 8.19 1.50
CA PRO A 158 -14.19 8.05 0.11
C PRO A 158 -14.90 9.32 -0.39
N ALA A 159 -14.46 9.85 -1.55
CA ALA A 159 -15.12 10.99 -2.19
C ALA A 159 -16.33 10.59 -3.06
N LYS A 160 -16.51 9.30 -3.30
CA LYS A 160 -17.60 8.72 -4.13
C LYS A 160 -18.08 7.41 -3.53
N THR A 161 -19.29 7.01 -3.91
CA THR A 161 -19.83 5.69 -3.58
C THR A 161 -18.89 4.59 -4.09
N ILE A 162 -18.53 3.68 -3.19
CA ILE A 162 -17.66 2.55 -3.52
C ILE A 162 -18.52 1.47 -4.19
N PRO A 163 -18.12 0.92 -5.34
CA PRO A 163 -18.89 -0.09 -6.06
C PRO A 163 -19.11 -1.37 -5.24
N SER A 164 -20.22 -2.05 -5.53
CA SER A 164 -20.50 -3.38 -5.00
C SER A 164 -19.42 -4.41 -5.41
N PRO A 165 -19.24 -5.49 -4.62
CA PRO A 165 -18.26 -6.51 -4.97
C PRO A 165 -18.64 -7.25 -6.24
N LEU A 166 -17.65 -7.61 -7.04
CA LEU A 166 -17.84 -8.60 -8.09
C LEU A 166 -18.14 -9.98 -7.48
N PRO A 167 -18.94 -10.82 -8.16
CA PRO A 167 -19.12 -12.21 -7.78
C PRO A 167 -17.77 -12.92 -7.62
N ARG A 168 -17.70 -13.83 -6.66
CA ARG A 168 -16.53 -14.69 -6.50
C ARG A 168 -16.65 -15.93 -7.38
N LYS A 169 -15.53 -16.50 -7.77
CA LYS A 169 -15.49 -17.79 -8.47
C LYS A 169 -16.17 -18.85 -7.62
N THR A 170 -16.94 -19.73 -8.25
CA THR A 170 -17.62 -20.84 -7.57
C THR A 170 -16.65 -21.94 -7.14
N ASP A 171 -15.54 -22.10 -7.85
CA ASP A 171 -14.48 -23.09 -7.64
C ASP A 171 -13.28 -22.56 -6.84
N TYR A 172 -13.47 -21.49 -6.07
CA TYR A 172 -12.39 -20.85 -5.30
C TYR A 172 -11.87 -21.73 -4.15
N ILE A 173 -12.72 -22.62 -3.65
CA ILE A 173 -12.42 -23.56 -2.57
C ILE A 173 -12.57 -24.98 -3.09
N ARG A 174 -11.56 -25.81 -2.85
CA ARG A 174 -11.64 -27.26 -3.10
C ARG A 174 -11.53 -28.01 -1.80
N TRP A 175 -12.42 -28.95 -1.61
CA TRP A 175 -12.37 -29.89 -0.50
C TRP A 175 -11.65 -31.17 -0.93
N VAL A 176 -10.77 -31.67 -0.08
CA VAL A 176 -10.14 -32.98 -0.20
C VAL A 176 -10.44 -33.68 1.11
N GLU A 177 -11.27 -34.73 1.05
CA GLU A 177 -11.70 -35.54 2.19
C GLU A 177 -10.97 -36.89 2.19
#